data_101a3eafd152a59abcfb15bc7a78a6f8
#
_entry.id   101a3eafd152a59abcfb15bc7a78a6f8
#
_cell.length_a   1.000
_cell.length_b   1.000
_cell.length_c   1.000
_cell.angle_alpha   90.00
_cell.angle_beta   90.00
_cell.angle_gamma   90.00
#
_symmetry.space_group_name_H-M   'P 1'
#
loop_
_entity.id
_entity.type
_entity.pdbx_description
1 polymer ?
#
loop_
_entity_poly.entity_id
_entity_poly.type
_entity_poly.pdbx_seq_one_letter_code
_entity_poly.pdbx_strand_id
1 'polypeptide(L)'
;MRNKTIILCFSILFLACNKGDLLFKNPTSQETGLYFKNTITPTNSLNILDYLYYYNGGGVALGDINNDGLLDIFLSANQEKNKLFINKGNLQFEDITAKSNVSGNSSWNTGAVMGDVNGDGLLDIYVCAVVGVHGFYGYNELYINNGDETFTESAQQYQLDFDSYSSSAAFLDFDLDGDLDIYLLNHAIHTQESFGKADLRYKRNEQTGDRLLRNDGGTFTDVSESAGIFGGINGYGLGISVADFNQDGFPDIYVGNDFHEDDYYYINNRDGTFSDQLKEYFGHTSRFSMGNDVADINHDGLPDII
;
A
#
# COMPACT_ATOMS: atom_id res chain seq x y z
N MET A 1 30.13 74.72 36.01
CA MET A 1 29.12 74.00 35.21
C MET A 1 29.66 72.63 34.85
N ARG A 2 29.13 71.55 35.44
CA ARG A 2 29.61 70.16 35.21
C ARG A 2 28.68 69.47 34.23
N ASN A 3 29.20 69.22 33.03
CA ASN A 3 28.48 68.42 32.04
C ASN A 3 28.44 66.94 32.48
N LYS A 4 27.24 66.38 32.69
CA LYS A 4 27.02 64.94 32.89
C LYS A 4 26.71 64.34 31.54
N THR A 5 27.65 63.54 31.05
CA THR A 5 27.46 62.73 29.87
C THR A 5 26.64 61.46 30.27
N ILE A 6 25.44 61.33 29.75
CA ILE A 6 24.61 60.13 29.94
C ILE A 6 25.01 59.16 28.84
N ILE A 7 25.63 58.03 29.22
CA ILE A 7 25.88 56.90 28.32
C ILE A 7 24.61 55.98 28.33
N LEU A 8 23.89 55.94 27.19
CA LEU A 8 22.74 55.10 27.00
C LEU A 8 23.25 53.73 26.47
N CYS A 9 23.32 52.73 27.36
CA CYS A 9 23.60 51.35 26.95
C CYS A 9 22.36 50.73 26.28
N PHE A 10 22.40 50.55 24.95
CA PHE A 10 21.42 49.77 24.21
C PHE A 10 21.76 48.27 24.39
N SER A 11 21.03 47.60 25.27
CA SER A 11 21.08 46.14 25.37
C SER A 11 20.29 45.57 24.21
N ILE A 12 20.98 45.09 23.18
CA ILE A 12 20.37 44.30 22.09
C ILE A 12 20.07 42.90 22.66
N LEU A 13 18.84 42.66 23.01
CA LEU A 13 18.32 41.33 23.29
C LEU A 13 18.24 40.54 21.95
N PHE A 14 19.22 39.69 21.69
CA PHE A 14 19.09 38.64 20.70
C PHE A 14 18.07 37.62 21.21
N LEU A 15 16.83 37.73 20.76
CA LEU A 15 15.86 36.65 20.81
C LEU A 15 16.39 35.55 19.87
N ALA A 16 17.20 34.66 20.41
CA ALA A 16 17.45 33.38 19.75
C ALA A 16 16.14 32.62 19.76
N CYS A 17 15.40 32.64 18.63
CA CYS A 17 14.41 31.63 18.36
C CYS A 17 15.18 30.30 18.35
N ASN A 18 15.11 29.51 19.42
CA ASN A 18 15.40 28.11 19.37
C ASN A 18 14.37 27.53 18.40
N LYS A 19 14.78 27.25 17.17
CA LYS A 19 14.06 26.27 16.33
C LYS A 19 14.16 24.97 17.11
N GLY A 20 13.09 24.63 17.83
CA GLY A 20 12.97 23.28 18.38
C GLY A 20 13.31 22.29 17.27
N ASP A 21 14.00 21.22 17.59
CA ASP A 21 14.28 20.17 16.63
C ASP A 21 12.96 19.74 16.01
N LEU A 22 12.84 19.91 14.69
CA LEU A 22 11.64 19.50 13.97
C LEU A 22 11.54 17.97 14.07
N LEU A 23 10.36 17.48 14.47
CA LEU A 23 10.09 16.05 14.54
C LEU A 23 10.27 15.37 13.17
N PHE A 24 9.91 16.09 12.09
CA PHE A 24 10.11 15.67 10.71
C PHE A 24 11.05 16.61 9.97
N LYS A 25 11.90 16.04 9.13
CA LYS A 25 12.77 16.76 8.20
C LYS A 25 12.30 16.48 6.78
N ASN A 26 12.43 17.44 5.89
CA ASN A 26 12.14 17.28 4.47
C ASN A 26 13.45 17.51 3.67
N PRO A 27 14.31 16.48 3.56
CA PRO A 27 15.55 16.59 2.82
C PRO A 27 15.29 16.68 1.32
N THR A 28 16.16 17.35 0.60
CA THR A 28 16.08 17.47 -0.86
C THR A 28 16.56 16.20 -1.56
N SER A 29 16.18 16.02 -2.83
CA SER A 29 16.70 14.90 -3.64
C SER A 29 18.23 14.96 -3.82
N GLN A 30 18.84 16.14 -3.76
CA GLN A 30 20.31 16.28 -3.77
C GLN A 30 20.96 15.75 -2.50
N GLU A 31 20.28 15.90 -1.36
CA GLU A 31 20.76 15.40 -0.07
C GLU A 31 20.56 13.91 0.09
N THR A 32 19.57 13.33 -0.57
CA THR A 32 19.19 11.93 -0.37
C THR A 32 19.55 11.01 -1.54
N GLY A 33 19.72 11.54 -2.74
CA GLY A 33 19.82 10.73 -3.96
C GLY A 33 18.48 10.23 -4.51
N LEU A 34 17.35 10.50 -3.84
CA LEU A 34 16.02 10.08 -4.29
C LEU A 34 15.50 11.00 -5.41
N TYR A 35 15.73 10.60 -6.64
CA TYR A 35 15.23 11.30 -7.82
C TYR A 35 14.07 10.52 -8.43
N PHE A 36 12.88 10.77 -7.95
CA PHE A 36 11.64 10.17 -8.45
C PHE A 36 10.52 11.19 -8.54
N LYS A 37 9.73 11.09 -9.58
CA LYS A 37 8.50 11.84 -9.75
C LYS A 37 7.51 11.00 -10.53
N ASN A 38 6.39 10.62 -9.92
CA ASN A 38 5.28 9.98 -10.61
C ASN A 38 4.53 11.04 -11.44
N THR A 39 4.99 11.30 -12.66
CA THR A 39 4.40 12.31 -13.54
C THR A 39 3.20 11.71 -14.26
N ILE A 40 2.05 12.36 -14.14
CA ILE A 40 0.82 11.98 -14.83
C ILE A 40 0.46 13.08 -15.82
N THR A 41 0.22 12.70 -17.07
CA THR A 41 -0.13 13.63 -18.14
C THR A 41 -1.55 13.35 -18.63
N PRO A 42 -2.56 14.17 -18.24
CA PRO A 42 -3.93 13.98 -18.67
C PRO A 42 -4.08 14.24 -20.17
N THR A 43 -5.00 13.51 -20.79
CA THR A 43 -5.38 13.67 -22.19
C THR A 43 -6.88 13.91 -22.32
N ASN A 44 -7.38 14.17 -23.53
CA ASN A 44 -8.82 14.29 -23.76
C ASN A 44 -9.59 12.97 -23.60
N SER A 45 -8.90 11.83 -23.63
CA SER A 45 -9.47 10.49 -23.53
C SER A 45 -9.08 9.74 -22.24
N LEU A 46 -8.24 10.36 -21.41
CA LEU A 46 -7.84 9.80 -20.12
C LEU A 46 -7.49 10.94 -19.16
N ASN A 47 -8.38 11.20 -18.23
CA ASN A 47 -8.27 12.25 -17.21
C ASN A 47 -9.18 11.90 -16.02
N ILE A 48 -9.28 12.78 -15.03
CA ILE A 48 -10.07 12.55 -13.81
C ILE A 48 -11.59 12.33 -14.06
N LEU A 49 -12.13 12.84 -15.16
CA LEU A 49 -13.55 12.64 -15.51
C LEU A 49 -13.80 11.26 -16.12
N ASP A 50 -12.79 10.68 -16.76
CA ASP A 50 -12.87 9.34 -17.35
C ASP A 50 -12.55 8.27 -16.31
N TYR A 51 -11.57 8.54 -15.41
CA TYR A 51 -11.12 7.63 -14.37
C TYR A 51 -10.94 8.39 -13.04
N LEU A 52 -11.87 8.19 -12.10
CA LEU A 52 -11.92 8.95 -10.84
C LEU A 52 -10.66 8.77 -9.97
N TYR A 53 -10.01 7.62 -10.07
CA TYR A 53 -8.76 7.33 -9.34
C TYR A 53 -7.48 7.75 -10.10
N TYR A 54 -7.63 8.60 -11.12
CA TYR A 54 -6.53 9.06 -11.97
C TYR A 54 -5.37 9.70 -11.18
N TYR A 55 -5.65 10.35 -10.06
CA TYR A 55 -4.66 11.04 -9.22
C TYR A 55 -4.36 10.31 -7.90
N ASN A 56 -4.75 9.05 -7.72
CA ASN A 56 -4.45 8.30 -6.49
C ASN A 56 -2.94 8.03 -6.30
N GLY A 57 -2.17 8.10 -7.37
CA GLY A 57 -0.72 7.91 -7.29
C GLY A 57 -0.28 6.46 -7.42
N GLY A 58 1.01 6.23 -7.16
CA GLY A 58 1.61 4.91 -7.06
C GLY A 58 1.83 4.51 -5.61
N GLY A 59 2.33 3.30 -5.40
CA GLY A 59 2.65 2.73 -4.09
C GLY A 59 4.07 3.01 -3.65
N VAL A 60 4.29 2.83 -2.36
CA VAL A 60 5.61 2.86 -1.70
C VAL A 60 5.74 1.60 -0.86
N ALA A 61 6.78 0.82 -1.08
CA ALA A 61 7.14 -0.29 -0.21
C ALA A 61 8.51 -0.05 0.42
N LEU A 62 8.65 -0.38 1.69
CA LEU A 62 9.88 -0.28 2.45
C LEU A 62 10.30 -1.66 2.94
N GLY A 63 11.56 -2.03 2.74
CA GLY A 63 12.11 -3.30 3.22
C GLY A 63 13.60 -3.36 3.03
N ASP A 64 14.27 -4.20 3.78
CA ASP A 64 15.72 -4.48 3.66
C ASP A 64 15.89 -5.63 2.66
N ILE A 65 16.09 -5.30 1.37
CA ILE A 65 16.12 -6.31 0.29
C ILE A 65 17.46 -7.02 0.15
N ASN A 66 18.51 -6.52 0.80
CA ASN A 66 19.86 -7.07 0.72
C ASN A 66 20.39 -7.56 2.08
N ASN A 67 19.54 -7.53 3.13
CA ASN A 67 19.84 -7.95 4.50
C ASN A 67 21.04 -7.18 5.13
N ASP A 68 21.19 -5.88 4.81
CA ASP A 68 22.25 -5.04 5.38
C ASP A 68 21.83 -4.26 6.64
N GLY A 69 20.57 -4.38 7.06
CA GLY A 69 19.96 -3.73 8.23
C GLY A 69 19.43 -2.33 7.96
N LEU A 70 19.38 -1.88 6.70
CA LEU A 70 18.85 -0.58 6.29
C LEU A 70 17.60 -0.76 5.42
N LEU A 71 16.59 0.08 5.63
CA LEU A 71 15.37 0.02 4.81
C LEU A 71 15.61 0.63 3.43
N ASP A 72 15.38 -0.15 2.40
CA ASP A 72 15.35 0.25 1.00
C ASP A 72 13.96 0.72 0.59
N ILE A 73 13.85 1.39 -0.57
CA ILE A 73 12.60 1.99 -1.03
C ILE A 73 12.26 1.51 -2.43
N PHE A 74 11.10 0.90 -2.59
CA PHE A 74 10.48 0.67 -3.90
C PHE A 74 9.33 1.65 -4.12
N LEU A 75 9.28 2.24 -5.32
CA LEU A 75 8.24 3.18 -5.74
C LEU A 75 7.61 2.70 -7.03
N SER A 76 6.32 2.38 -7.02
CA SER A 76 5.56 2.12 -8.23
C SER A 76 5.08 3.41 -8.88
N ALA A 77 4.79 3.37 -10.17
CA ALA A 77 4.38 4.55 -10.93
C ALA A 77 3.27 4.25 -11.94
N ASN A 78 2.37 5.22 -12.14
CA ASN A 78 1.25 5.07 -13.06
C ASN A 78 1.67 5.14 -14.53
N GLN A 79 2.23 6.27 -14.98
CA GLN A 79 2.67 6.50 -16.38
C GLN A 79 4.19 6.50 -16.55
N GLU A 80 4.93 6.43 -15.45
CA GLU A 80 6.39 6.33 -15.42
C GLU A 80 6.81 4.89 -15.11
N LYS A 81 8.12 4.64 -15.07
CA LYS A 81 8.68 3.36 -14.64
C LYS A 81 8.83 3.31 -13.13
N ASN A 82 8.63 2.13 -12.54
CA ASN A 82 8.91 1.87 -11.13
C ASN A 82 10.38 2.16 -10.82
N LYS A 83 10.68 2.41 -9.54
CA LYS A 83 12.03 2.68 -9.06
C LYS A 83 12.35 1.89 -7.80
N LEU A 84 13.58 1.39 -7.72
CA LEU A 84 14.15 0.74 -6.56
C LEU A 84 15.42 1.48 -6.12
N PHE A 85 15.45 1.87 -4.86
CA PHE A 85 16.54 2.61 -4.25
C PHE A 85 17.11 1.85 -3.07
N ILE A 86 18.40 1.58 -3.09
CA ILE A 86 19.16 1.00 -1.97
C ILE A 86 19.58 2.10 -1.01
N ASN A 87 19.39 1.86 0.26
CA ASN A 87 19.82 2.73 1.35
C ASN A 87 21.32 2.52 1.65
N LYS A 88 22.12 3.56 1.53
CA LYS A 88 23.56 3.55 1.82
C LYS A 88 23.89 4.10 3.22
N GLY A 89 22.88 4.26 4.07
CA GLY A 89 23.00 4.90 5.37
C GLY A 89 22.96 6.42 5.30
N ASN A 90 22.73 7.08 6.43
CA ASN A 90 22.65 8.54 6.55
C ASN A 90 21.64 9.21 5.58
N LEU A 91 20.52 8.53 5.26
CA LEU A 91 19.52 8.97 4.29
C LEU A 91 20.09 9.19 2.87
N GLN A 92 21.12 8.43 2.49
CA GLN A 92 21.65 8.41 1.13
C GLN A 92 21.12 7.17 0.41
N PHE A 93 20.57 7.34 -0.79
CA PHE A 93 19.98 6.28 -1.58
C PHE A 93 20.59 6.21 -2.98
N GLU A 94 20.73 5.00 -3.49
CA GLU A 94 21.23 4.72 -4.83
C GLU A 94 20.13 4.08 -5.68
N ASP A 95 19.83 4.64 -6.86
CA ASP A 95 18.89 4.05 -7.82
C ASP A 95 19.53 2.83 -8.49
N ILE A 96 19.04 1.64 -8.15
CA ILE A 96 19.48 0.36 -8.75
C ILE A 96 18.45 -0.22 -9.73
N THR A 97 17.41 0.51 -10.09
CA THR A 97 16.29 0.01 -10.92
C THR A 97 16.73 -0.72 -12.17
N ALA A 98 17.73 -0.17 -12.87
CA ALA A 98 18.25 -0.80 -14.11
C ALA A 98 19.00 -2.12 -13.84
N LYS A 99 19.70 -2.22 -12.69
CA LYS A 99 20.41 -3.43 -12.27
C LYS A 99 19.41 -4.49 -11.82
N SER A 100 18.42 -4.07 -11.02
CA SER A 100 17.47 -4.97 -10.36
C SER A 100 16.39 -5.52 -11.28
N ASN A 101 16.19 -4.94 -12.46
CA ASN A 101 15.17 -5.36 -13.45
C ASN A 101 13.71 -5.26 -12.96
N VAL A 102 13.39 -4.27 -12.10
CA VAL A 102 12.06 -4.09 -11.51
C VAL A 102 11.29 -2.87 -12.06
N SER A 103 11.65 -2.41 -13.23
CA SER A 103 11.06 -1.18 -13.81
C SER A 103 9.59 -1.28 -14.21
N GLY A 104 9.03 -2.48 -14.25
CA GLY A 104 7.64 -2.76 -14.58
C GLY A 104 7.32 -2.85 -16.07
N ASN A 105 6.33 -3.67 -16.41
CA ASN A 105 5.80 -3.84 -17.76
C ASN A 105 4.36 -3.34 -17.88
N SER A 106 3.63 -3.27 -16.77
CA SER A 106 2.25 -2.79 -16.75
C SER A 106 2.18 -1.29 -16.95
N SER A 107 1.08 -0.82 -17.53
CA SER A 107 0.94 0.57 -17.95
C SER A 107 0.34 1.50 -16.88
N TRP A 108 -0.18 0.93 -15.79
CA TRP A 108 -0.78 1.69 -14.69
C TRP A 108 -0.60 0.94 -13.36
N ASN A 109 0.61 1.05 -12.78
CA ASN A 109 0.87 0.47 -11.48
C ASN A 109 0.28 1.31 -10.35
N THR A 110 -0.07 0.66 -9.25
CA THR A 110 -0.73 1.23 -8.08
C THR A 110 0.04 0.87 -6.81
N GLY A 111 -0.53 0.09 -5.89
CA GLY A 111 0.12 -0.36 -4.67
C GLY A 111 1.35 -1.23 -4.91
N ALA A 112 2.24 -1.26 -3.94
CA ALA A 112 3.37 -2.19 -3.90
C ALA A 112 3.62 -2.62 -2.47
N VAL A 113 3.96 -3.90 -2.26
CA VAL A 113 4.28 -4.48 -0.95
C VAL A 113 5.50 -5.39 -1.05
N MET A 114 6.21 -5.55 0.06
CA MET A 114 7.36 -6.46 0.17
C MET A 114 7.06 -7.55 1.18
N GLY A 115 7.47 -8.79 0.85
CA GLY A 115 7.35 -9.95 1.73
C GLY A 115 8.18 -11.10 1.17
N ASP A 116 8.61 -12.01 2.01
CA ASP A 116 9.30 -13.24 1.62
C ASP A 116 8.24 -14.28 1.26
N VAL A 117 7.92 -14.40 -0.03
CA VAL A 117 6.79 -15.26 -0.49
C VAL A 117 7.21 -16.72 -0.72
N ASN A 118 8.51 -16.98 -0.75
CA ASN A 118 9.06 -18.32 -1.02
C ASN A 118 9.81 -18.93 0.18
N GLY A 119 9.91 -18.20 1.31
CA GLY A 119 10.53 -18.65 2.56
C GLY A 119 12.07 -18.74 2.48
N ASP A 120 12.72 -17.97 1.58
CA ASP A 120 14.18 -18.04 1.41
C ASP A 120 14.95 -17.01 2.28
N GLY A 121 14.24 -16.16 3.01
CA GLY A 121 14.79 -15.13 3.89
C GLY A 121 15.11 -13.82 3.18
N LEU A 122 14.69 -13.64 1.92
CA LEU A 122 14.86 -12.42 1.14
C LEU A 122 13.49 -11.79 0.88
N LEU A 123 13.41 -10.46 0.86
CA LEU A 123 12.16 -9.78 0.53
C LEU A 123 11.93 -9.73 -0.98
N ASP A 124 10.78 -10.25 -1.40
CA ASP A 124 10.22 -10.14 -2.74
C ASP A 124 9.35 -8.90 -2.85
N ILE A 125 8.99 -8.49 -4.06
CA ILE A 125 8.17 -7.30 -4.32
C ILE A 125 6.94 -7.68 -5.13
N TYR A 126 5.73 -7.46 -4.58
CA TYR A 126 4.49 -7.58 -5.33
C TYR A 126 3.96 -6.20 -5.70
N VAL A 127 3.64 -5.99 -6.99
CA VAL A 127 3.21 -4.71 -7.55
C VAL A 127 1.83 -4.87 -8.16
N CYS A 128 0.88 -4.13 -7.64
CA CYS A 128 -0.49 -4.07 -8.14
C CYS A 128 -0.60 -3.19 -9.39
N ALA A 129 -1.54 -3.51 -10.27
CA ALA A 129 -1.84 -2.72 -11.46
C ALA A 129 -3.33 -2.68 -11.74
N VAL A 130 -3.79 -1.61 -12.36
CA VAL A 130 -5.13 -1.52 -12.96
C VAL A 130 -5.02 -1.90 -14.43
N VAL A 131 -5.78 -2.91 -14.83
CA VAL A 131 -5.67 -3.53 -16.16
C VAL A 131 -7.03 -3.71 -16.81
N GLY A 132 -7.09 -3.64 -18.14
CA GLY A 132 -8.32 -3.95 -18.91
C GLY A 132 -9.33 -2.81 -19.01
N VAL A 133 -9.03 -1.64 -18.44
CA VAL A 133 -9.89 -0.45 -18.51
C VAL A 133 -9.07 0.75 -19.03
N HIS A 134 -9.72 1.70 -19.68
CA HIS A 134 -9.10 2.93 -20.23
C HIS A 134 -7.88 2.69 -21.14
N GLY A 135 -7.73 1.48 -21.68
CA GLY A 135 -6.56 1.08 -22.47
C GLY A 135 -5.35 0.69 -21.62
N PHE A 136 -5.50 0.54 -20.30
CA PHE A 136 -4.47 0.01 -19.44
C PHE A 136 -4.23 -1.48 -19.73
N TYR A 137 -2.98 -1.88 -19.76
CA TYR A 137 -2.54 -3.24 -20.08
C TYR A 137 -1.47 -3.73 -19.10
N GLY A 138 -1.26 -5.03 -19.08
CA GLY A 138 -0.31 -5.73 -18.21
C GLY A 138 -1.01 -6.67 -17.24
N TYR A 139 -0.44 -6.81 -16.07
CA TYR A 139 -0.92 -7.65 -14.96
C TYR A 139 -0.20 -7.22 -13.66
N ASN A 140 -0.64 -7.72 -12.51
CA ASN A 140 0.10 -7.58 -11.27
C ASN A 140 1.43 -8.34 -11.37
N GLU A 141 2.52 -7.74 -10.93
CA GLU A 141 3.87 -8.28 -11.09
C GLU A 141 4.43 -8.77 -9.75
N LEU A 142 5.07 -9.94 -9.74
CA LEU A 142 5.83 -10.47 -8.61
C LEU A 142 7.31 -10.56 -8.98
N TYR A 143 8.13 -9.87 -8.26
CA TYR A 143 9.58 -9.87 -8.42
C TYR A 143 10.22 -10.66 -7.30
N ILE A 144 10.70 -11.87 -7.62
CA ILE A 144 11.45 -12.74 -6.70
C ILE A 144 12.89 -12.25 -6.60
N ASN A 145 13.37 -12.05 -5.39
CA ASN A 145 14.72 -11.58 -5.09
C ASN A 145 15.76 -12.70 -5.32
N ASN A 146 16.76 -12.43 -6.13
CA ASN A 146 17.81 -13.42 -6.44
C ASN A 146 19.00 -13.40 -5.43
N GLY A 147 18.98 -12.51 -4.42
CA GLY A 147 20.02 -12.37 -3.41
C GLY A 147 21.26 -11.57 -3.83
N ASP A 148 21.25 -10.96 -5.02
CA ASP A 148 22.35 -10.17 -5.58
C ASP A 148 21.93 -8.76 -6.04
N GLU A 149 20.82 -8.26 -5.45
CA GLU A 149 20.13 -7.02 -5.80
C GLU A 149 19.51 -7.05 -7.21
N THR A 150 19.32 -8.24 -7.79
CA THR A 150 18.53 -8.45 -9.00
C THR A 150 17.27 -9.23 -8.66
N PHE A 151 16.25 -9.13 -9.53
CA PHE A 151 14.97 -9.78 -9.35
C PHE A 151 14.54 -10.49 -10.62
N THR A 152 13.75 -11.54 -10.45
CA THR A 152 13.10 -12.28 -11.53
C THR A 152 11.60 -12.08 -11.46
N GLU A 153 10.98 -11.53 -12.52
CA GLU A 153 9.52 -11.43 -12.61
C GLU A 153 8.94 -12.85 -12.73
N SER A 154 8.05 -13.21 -11.81
CA SER A 154 7.57 -14.59 -11.62
C SER A 154 6.07 -14.68 -11.32
N ALA A 155 5.28 -13.61 -11.51
CA ALA A 155 3.85 -13.61 -11.16
C ALA A 155 3.08 -14.77 -11.79
N GLN A 156 3.33 -15.08 -13.06
CA GLN A 156 2.67 -16.19 -13.74
C GLN A 156 3.04 -17.56 -13.11
N GLN A 157 4.28 -17.73 -12.69
CA GLN A 157 4.72 -18.98 -12.05
C GLN A 157 4.01 -19.21 -10.72
N TYR A 158 3.76 -18.13 -9.98
CA TYR A 158 3.10 -18.13 -8.67
C TYR A 158 1.58 -17.99 -8.77
N GLN A 159 1.01 -17.85 -9.97
CA GLN A 159 -0.44 -17.62 -10.22
C GLN A 159 -0.93 -16.28 -9.61
N LEU A 160 -0.09 -15.26 -9.65
CA LEU A 160 -0.34 -13.91 -9.11
C LEU A 160 -0.44 -12.83 -10.20
N ASP A 161 -0.45 -13.23 -11.49
CA ASP A 161 -0.51 -12.36 -12.67
C ASP A 161 -1.94 -11.88 -12.99
N PHE A 162 -2.64 -11.34 -12.00
CA PHE A 162 -4.02 -10.87 -12.17
C PHE A 162 -4.10 -9.64 -13.07
N ASP A 163 -5.10 -9.64 -13.95
CA ASP A 163 -5.47 -8.53 -14.84
C ASP A 163 -6.70 -7.77 -14.30
N SER A 164 -6.73 -7.52 -12.99
CA SER A 164 -7.83 -6.88 -12.27
C SER A 164 -7.59 -5.38 -12.02
N TYR A 165 -8.53 -4.72 -11.35
CA TYR A 165 -8.40 -3.31 -10.97
C TYR A 165 -7.77 -3.21 -9.59
N SER A 166 -6.53 -3.70 -9.48
CA SER A 166 -5.86 -3.82 -8.20
C SER A 166 -5.36 -2.46 -7.71
N SER A 167 -5.75 -2.07 -6.49
CA SER A 167 -5.33 -0.83 -5.85
C SER A 167 -4.17 -1.03 -4.89
N SER A 168 -4.17 -2.12 -4.13
CA SER A 168 -3.14 -2.47 -3.16
C SER A 168 -3.15 -3.95 -2.84
N ALA A 169 -2.20 -4.40 -2.02
CA ALA A 169 -2.18 -5.74 -1.44
C ALA A 169 -1.63 -5.70 -0.02
N ALA A 170 -1.82 -6.77 0.73
CA ALA A 170 -1.16 -6.99 2.02
C ALA A 170 -0.76 -8.45 2.14
N PHE A 171 0.46 -8.68 2.67
CA PHE A 171 0.90 -10.00 3.08
C PHE A 171 0.43 -10.29 4.50
N LEU A 172 -0.02 -11.52 4.75
CA LEU A 172 -0.42 -12.02 6.05
C LEU A 172 -0.31 -13.55 6.05
N ASP A 173 -0.08 -14.14 7.20
CA ASP A 173 -0.18 -15.59 7.41
C ASP A 173 -1.53 -15.84 8.10
N PHE A 174 -2.63 -15.99 7.30
CA PHE A 174 -3.98 -15.98 7.87
C PHE A 174 -4.38 -17.31 8.52
N ASP A 175 -3.74 -18.41 8.16
CA ASP A 175 -4.02 -19.74 8.71
C ASP A 175 -2.91 -20.28 9.61
N LEU A 176 -1.86 -19.47 9.84
CA LEU A 176 -0.72 -19.73 10.72
C LEU A 176 0.08 -20.98 10.33
N ASP A 177 0.19 -21.23 9.02
CA ASP A 177 1.00 -22.37 8.52
C ASP A 177 2.48 -22.01 8.31
N GLY A 178 2.83 -20.71 8.40
CA GLY A 178 4.17 -20.16 8.30
C GLY A 178 4.52 -19.60 6.92
N ASP A 179 3.66 -19.75 5.93
CA ASP A 179 3.81 -19.17 4.60
C ASP A 179 3.05 -17.83 4.52
N LEU A 180 3.56 -16.84 3.77
CA LEU A 180 2.87 -15.58 3.57
C LEU A 180 1.80 -15.69 2.49
N ASP A 181 0.56 -15.44 2.87
CA ASP A 181 -0.60 -15.28 2.00
C ASP A 181 -0.75 -13.86 1.51
N ILE A 182 -1.66 -13.63 0.56
CA ILE A 182 -1.94 -12.29 0.03
C ILE A 182 -3.44 -11.97 0.12
N TYR A 183 -3.77 -10.84 0.72
CA TYR A 183 -5.02 -10.16 0.43
C TYR A 183 -4.79 -9.15 -0.70
N LEU A 184 -5.47 -9.36 -1.85
CA LEU A 184 -5.42 -8.47 -3.00
C LEU A 184 -6.66 -7.57 -2.99
N LEU A 185 -6.42 -6.28 -2.80
CA LEU A 185 -7.45 -5.24 -2.77
C LEU A 185 -7.71 -4.71 -4.18
N ASN A 186 -8.96 -4.80 -4.62
CA ASN A 186 -9.41 -4.27 -5.90
C ASN A 186 -10.42 -3.13 -5.68
N HIS A 187 -10.62 -2.31 -6.71
CA HIS A 187 -11.62 -1.25 -6.67
C HIS A 187 -12.59 -1.35 -7.84
N ALA A 188 -13.84 -0.99 -7.58
CA ALA A 188 -14.86 -0.91 -8.62
C ALA A 188 -14.68 0.34 -9.48
N ILE A 189 -15.27 0.32 -10.67
CA ILE A 189 -15.43 1.48 -11.53
C ILE A 189 -16.89 1.93 -11.44
N HIS A 190 -17.12 3.24 -11.43
CA HIS A 190 -18.45 3.81 -11.41
C HIS A 190 -19.20 3.48 -12.71
N THR A 191 -20.15 2.57 -12.62
CA THR A 191 -21.10 2.21 -13.67
C THR A 191 -22.52 2.24 -13.11
N GLN A 192 -23.54 2.20 -13.97
CA GLN A 192 -24.92 2.04 -13.49
C GLN A 192 -25.12 0.74 -12.68
N GLU A 193 -24.35 -0.29 -13.00
CA GLU A 193 -24.44 -1.60 -12.37
C GLU A 193 -23.80 -1.61 -10.98
N SER A 194 -22.72 -0.84 -10.77
CA SER A 194 -22.06 -0.70 -9.47
C SER A 194 -22.85 0.16 -8.48
N PHE A 195 -23.75 1.01 -8.97
CA PHE A 195 -24.73 1.74 -8.15
C PHE A 195 -25.96 0.87 -7.91
N GLY A 196 -25.90 0.04 -6.93
CA GLY A 196 -26.96 -0.91 -6.72
C GLY A 196 -27.32 -1.11 -5.26
N LYS A 197 -27.74 -2.30 -5.01
CA LYS A 197 -28.09 -2.77 -3.67
C LYS A 197 -26.86 -3.32 -2.97
N ALA A 198 -26.87 -3.27 -1.64
CA ALA A 198 -25.79 -3.83 -0.82
C ALA A 198 -25.51 -5.34 -1.08
N ASP A 199 -26.48 -6.08 -1.63
CA ASP A 199 -26.30 -7.49 -1.98
C ASP A 199 -25.37 -7.72 -3.18
N LEU A 200 -24.97 -6.67 -3.89
CA LEU A 200 -23.95 -6.77 -4.96
C LEU A 200 -22.59 -7.22 -4.44
N ARG A 201 -22.25 -6.94 -3.18
CA ARG A 201 -20.98 -7.38 -2.56
C ARG A 201 -20.80 -8.90 -2.56
N TYR A 202 -21.87 -9.66 -2.61
CA TYR A 202 -21.87 -11.12 -2.64
C TYR A 202 -21.76 -11.72 -4.06
N LYS A 203 -21.80 -10.89 -5.09
CA LYS A 203 -21.73 -11.34 -6.49
C LYS A 203 -20.34 -11.11 -7.03
N ARG A 204 -19.50 -12.13 -6.89
CA ARG A 204 -18.09 -12.05 -7.30
C ARG A 204 -17.93 -11.58 -8.74
N ASN A 205 -16.98 -10.69 -8.95
CA ASN A 205 -16.55 -10.15 -10.23
C ASN A 205 -15.03 -10.26 -10.33
N GLU A 206 -14.52 -10.73 -11.44
CA GLU A 206 -13.10 -11.05 -11.63
C GLU A 206 -12.19 -9.82 -11.62
N GLN A 207 -12.69 -8.66 -12.07
CA GLN A 207 -11.88 -7.44 -12.15
C GLN A 207 -11.92 -6.58 -10.89
N THR A 208 -13.06 -6.60 -10.18
CA THR A 208 -13.30 -5.64 -9.07
C THR A 208 -13.37 -6.30 -7.70
N GLY A 209 -13.55 -7.62 -7.65
CA GLY A 209 -13.68 -8.33 -6.37
C GLY A 209 -12.34 -8.51 -5.67
N ASP A 210 -12.34 -8.25 -4.36
CA ASP A 210 -11.18 -8.55 -3.53
C ASP A 210 -10.86 -10.04 -3.50
N ARG A 211 -9.59 -10.38 -3.28
CA ARG A 211 -9.12 -11.76 -3.23
C ARG A 211 -8.31 -12.03 -1.99
N LEU A 212 -8.54 -13.21 -1.42
CA LEU A 212 -7.64 -13.85 -0.47
C LEU A 212 -6.97 -15.04 -1.17
N LEU A 213 -5.66 -14.98 -1.27
CA LEU A 213 -4.84 -15.92 -2.02
C LEU A 213 -3.97 -16.67 -1.02
N ARG A 214 -4.29 -17.95 -0.79
CA ARG A 214 -3.51 -18.79 0.11
C ARG A 214 -2.26 -19.32 -0.59
N ASN A 215 -1.14 -19.21 0.09
CA ASN A 215 0.13 -19.76 -0.36
C ASN A 215 0.26 -21.23 0.08
N ASP A 216 0.36 -22.12 -0.87
CA ASP A 216 0.58 -23.56 -0.62
C ASP A 216 2.03 -23.92 -1.03
N GLY A 217 3.05 -23.35 -0.35
CA GLY A 217 4.48 -23.61 -0.62
C GLY A 217 4.95 -23.05 -1.97
N GLY A 218 4.60 -21.81 -2.30
CA GLY A 218 4.98 -21.11 -3.53
C GLY A 218 3.98 -21.28 -4.68
N THR A 219 2.78 -21.76 -4.40
CA THR A 219 1.65 -21.77 -5.33
C THR A 219 0.44 -21.12 -4.66
N PHE A 220 -0.04 -20.01 -5.22
CA PHE A 220 -1.18 -19.29 -4.64
C PHE A 220 -2.52 -19.82 -5.17
N THR A 221 -3.43 -20.06 -4.24
CA THR A 221 -4.80 -20.54 -4.52
C THR A 221 -5.82 -19.50 -4.09
N ASP A 222 -6.72 -19.08 -4.98
CA ASP A 222 -7.82 -18.17 -4.63
C ASP A 222 -8.84 -18.89 -3.73
N VAL A 223 -8.87 -18.51 -2.46
CA VAL A 223 -9.78 -19.04 -1.43
C VAL A 223 -10.88 -18.04 -1.03
N SER A 224 -10.98 -16.91 -1.72
CA SER A 224 -11.82 -15.77 -1.34
C SER A 224 -13.27 -16.15 -1.07
N GLU A 225 -13.91 -16.94 -1.95
CA GLU A 225 -15.31 -17.32 -1.81
C GLU A 225 -15.51 -18.24 -0.60
N SER A 226 -14.65 -19.24 -0.44
CA SER A 226 -14.71 -20.16 0.69
C SER A 226 -14.35 -19.49 2.02
N ALA A 227 -13.45 -18.50 1.97
CA ALA A 227 -13.05 -17.71 3.13
C ALA A 227 -14.06 -16.62 3.52
N GLY A 228 -15.11 -16.37 2.73
CA GLY A 228 -16.12 -15.37 3.05
C GLY A 228 -15.76 -13.94 2.71
N ILE A 229 -14.76 -13.74 1.84
CA ILE A 229 -14.32 -12.41 1.38
C ILE A 229 -15.29 -11.89 0.30
N PHE A 230 -15.76 -10.67 0.45
CA PHE A 230 -16.62 -10.00 -0.53
C PHE A 230 -15.87 -9.77 -1.84
N GLY A 231 -16.57 -9.92 -2.94
CA GLY A 231 -15.94 -9.81 -4.25
C GLY A 231 -16.83 -9.13 -5.28
N GLY A 232 -17.70 -8.23 -4.84
CA GLY A 232 -18.72 -7.60 -5.67
C GLY A 232 -18.23 -6.46 -6.54
N ILE A 233 -19.08 -6.03 -7.46
CA ILE A 233 -18.81 -4.90 -8.36
C ILE A 233 -18.94 -3.53 -7.69
N ASN A 234 -19.30 -3.48 -6.41
CA ASN A 234 -19.50 -2.29 -5.60
C ASN A 234 -18.44 -2.09 -4.51
N GLY A 235 -17.41 -2.94 -4.44
CA GLY A 235 -16.24 -2.71 -3.59
C GLY A 235 -15.37 -1.60 -4.18
N TYR A 236 -15.03 -0.59 -3.39
CA TYR A 236 -14.19 0.55 -3.79
C TYR A 236 -12.96 0.61 -2.89
N GLY A 237 -12.31 -0.52 -2.66
CA GLY A 237 -11.20 -0.65 -1.73
C GLY A 237 -9.99 0.20 -2.11
N LEU A 238 -9.58 1.10 -1.21
CA LEU A 238 -8.43 1.98 -1.37
C LEU A 238 -7.43 1.88 -0.22
N GLY A 239 -7.84 1.38 0.93
CA GLY A 239 -6.98 1.15 2.08
C GLY A 239 -7.15 -0.26 2.62
N ILE A 240 -6.04 -0.86 3.04
CA ILE A 240 -6.04 -2.17 3.70
C ILE A 240 -5.08 -2.14 4.88
N SER A 241 -5.52 -2.67 6.01
CA SER A 241 -4.71 -2.88 7.19
C SER A 241 -4.92 -4.29 7.75
N VAL A 242 -3.84 -4.87 8.24
CA VAL A 242 -3.84 -6.21 8.84
C VAL A 242 -3.31 -6.11 10.27
N ALA A 243 -4.06 -6.61 11.23
CA ALA A 243 -3.66 -6.73 12.63
C ALA A 243 -4.51 -7.78 13.34
N ASP A 244 -4.05 -8.26 14.46
CA ASP A 244 -4.87 -9.07 15.39
C ASP A 244 -5.72 -8.11 16.25
N PHE A 245 -6.90 -7.73 15.72
CA PHE A 245 -7.76 -6.71 16.36
C PHE A 245 -8.46 -7.24 17.62
N ASN A 246 -8.70 -8.53 17.71
CA ASN A 246 -9.39 -9.16 18.82
C ASN A 246 -8.44 -9.85 19.82
N GLN A 247 -7.11 -9.80 19.57
CA GLN A 247 -6.03 -10.38 20.38
C GLN A 247 -6.15 -11.90 20.55
N ASP A 248 -6.55 -12.59 19.49
CA ASP A 248 -6.70 -14.04 19.53
C ASP A 248 -5.53 -14.81 18.90
N GLY A 249 -4.56 -14.10 18.36
CA GLY A 249 -3.34 -14.62 17.76
C GLY A 249 -3.45 -14.85 16.24
N PHE A 250 -4.61 -14.58 15.61
CA PHE A 250 -4.81 -14.67 14.19
C PHE A 250 -4.93 -13.27 13.55
N PRO A 251 -4.38 -13.03 12.37
CA PRO A 251 -4.53 -11.75 11.72
C PRO A 251 -5.96 -11.56 11.20
N ASP A 252 -6.49 -10.37 11.49
CA ASP A 252 -7.74 -9.84 10.98
C ASP A 252 -7.46 -8.79 9.89
N ILE A 253 -8.50 -8.39 9.13
CA ILE A 253 -8.34 -7.48 7.99
C ILE A 253 -9.34 -6.34 8.08
N TYR A 254 -8.89 -5.10 7.94
CA TYR A 254 -9.73 -3.93 7.74
C TYR A 254 -9.54 -3.36 6.33
N VAL A 255 -10.64 -3.18 5.60
CA VAL A 255 -10.68 -2.60 4.26
C VAL A 255 -11.46 -1.29 4.30
N GLY A 256 -10.83 -0.20 3.92
CA GLY A 256 -11.48 1.09 3.72
C GLY A 256 -12.02 1.20 2.31
N ASN A 257 -13.35 1.37 2.19
CA ASN A 257 -14.05 1.55 0.93
C ASN A 257 -14.42 3.02 0.69
N ASP A 258 -14.20 3.50 -0.53
CA ASP A 258 -14.66 4.81 -0.97
C ASP A 258 -16.16 4.76 -1.35
N PHE A 259 -16.79 5.93 -1.48
CA PHE A 259 -18.16 6.17 -1.94
C PHE A 259 -19.27 5.58 -1.06
N HIS A 260 -20.06 4.66 -1.58
CA HIS A 260 -21.33 4.24 -0.97
C HIS A 260 -21.30 2.83 -0.38
N GLU A 261 -20.22 2.09 -0.60
CA GLU A 261 -20.00 0.82 0.06
C GLU A 261 -19.50 1.07 1.48
N ASP A 262 -19.92 0.24 2.43
CA ASP A 262 -19.37 0.25 3.79
C ASP A 262 -17.93 -0.28 3.76
N ASP A 263 -17.10 0.12 4.72
CA ASP A 263 -15.83 -0.54 4.96
C ASP A 263 -16.06 -2.02 5.33
N TYR A 264 -15.03 -2.86 5.25
CA TYR A 264 -15.12 -4.24 5.70
C TYR A 264 -14.21 -4.46 6.91
N TYR A 265 -14.74 -5.15 7.91
CA TYR A 265 -14.00 -5.53 9.11
C TYR A 265 -14.06 -7.04 9.28
N TYR A 266 -13.11 -7.72 8.67
CA TYR A 266 -13.04 -9.17 8.63
C TYR A 266 -12.29 -9.70 9.86
N ILE A 267 -13.01 -10.38 10.73
CA ILE A 267 -12.44 -11.12 11.86
C ILE A 267 -12.19 -12.55 11.43
N ASN A 268 -10.97 -13.04 11.68
CA ASN A 268 -10.56 -14.41 11.38
C ASN A 268 -11.26 -15.40 12.30
N ASN A 269 -11.93 -16.40 11.73
CA ASN A 269 -12.65 -17.43 12.49
C ASN A 269 -11.76 -18.59 12.95
N ARG A 270 -10.44 -18.57 12.66
CA ARG A 270 -9.43 -19.61 12.99
C ARG A 270 -9.68 -20.95 12.30
N ASP A 271 -10.42 -20.98 11.24
CA ASP A 271 -10.75 -22.17 10.44
C ASP A 271 -10.54 -21.96 8.94
N GLY A 272 -9.76 -20.91 8.59
CA GLY A 272 -9.51 -20.48 7.22
C GLY A 272 -10.61 -19.60 6.63
N THR A 273 -11.58 -19.17 7.45
CA THR A 273 -12.67 -18.27 7.02
C THR A 273 -12.68 -16.97 7.80
N PHE A 274 -13.37 -15.96 7.27
CA PHE A 274 -13.55 -14.65 7.89
C PHE A 274 -15.03 -14.29 8.02
N SER A 275 -15.35 -13.49 9.03
CA SER A 275 -16.68 -12.90 9.24
C SER A 275 -16.57 -11.39 9.21
N ASP A 276 -17.34 -10.71 8.35
CA ASP A 276 -17.49 -9.26 8.41
C ASP A 276 -18.28 -8.86 9.66
N GLN A 277 -17.61 -8.21 10.60
CA GLN A 277 -18.18 -7.77 11.88
C GLN A 277 -18.23 -6.23 12.01
N LEU A 278 -18.19 -5.51 10.89
CA LEU A 278 -18.18 -4.04 10.90
C LEU A 278 -19.32 -3.45 11.74
N LYS A 279 -20.54 -3.92 11.56
CA LYS A 279 -21.74 -3.37 12.22
C LYS A 279 -21.80 -3.68 13.73
N GLU A 280 -21.05 -4.66 14.20
CA GLU A 280 -20.99 -5.05 15.60
C GLU A 280 -19.98 -4.21 16.38
N TYR A 281 -18.91 -3.80 15.72
CA TYR A 281 -17.81 -3.06 16.36
C TYR A 281 -17.85 -1.55 16.08
N PHE A 282 -18.37 -1.12 14.93
CA PHE A 282 -18.34 0.28 14.51
C PHE A 282 -19.73 0.90 14.51
N GLY A 283 -19.89 2.03 15.19
CA GLY A 283 -21.15 2.80 15.19
C GLY A 283 -21.36 3.56 13.88
N HIS A 284 -20.30 3.86 13.14
CA HIS A 284 -20.29 4.50 11.82
C HIS A 284 -18.90 4.31 11.18
N THR A 285 -18.85 4.45 9.86
CA THR A 285 -17.61 4.48 9.07
C THR A 285 -17.49 5.80 8.31
N SER A 286 -16.33 6.07 7.76
CA SER A 286 -16.16 7.11 6.77
C SER A 286 -16.98 6.75 5.52
N ARG A 287 -17.53 7.75 4.84
CA ARG A 287 -18.21 7.53 3.56
C ARG A 287 -17.25 7.52 2.38
N PHE A 288 -16.06 8.08 2.57
CA PHE A 288 -15.04 8.25 1.55
C PHE A 288 -13.70 7.86 2.15
N SER A 289 -13.58 6.58 2.54
CA SER A 289 -12.32 6.04 3.05
C SER A 289 -11.33 5.89 1.90
N MET A 290 -10.27 6.70 1.92
CA MET A 290 -9.24 6.69 0.87
C MET A 290 -7.91 6.09 1.34
N GLY A 291 -7.87 5.63 2.55
CA GLY A 291 -6.73 4.97 3.18
C GLY A 291 -7.04 4.72 4.64
N ASN A 292 -6.35 3.78 5.21
CA ASN A 292 -6.36 3.49 6.64
C ASN A 292 -4.97 3.01 7.06
N ASP A 293 -4.71 3.06 8.35
CA ASP A 293 -3.50 2.50 8.95
C ASP A 293 -3.84 1.98 10.35
N VAL A 294 -2.97 1.14 10.90
CA VAL A 294 -3.15 0.53 12.20
C VAL A 294 -1.91 0.73 13.05
N ALA A 295 -2.09 1.29 14.23
CA ALA A 295 -1.05 1.44 15.23
C ALA A 295 -1.65 1.57 16.63
N ASP A 296 -0.90 1.20 17.66
CA ASP A 296 -1.22 1.54 19.05
C ASP A 296 -0.82 2.99 19.33
N ILE A 297 -1.75 3.93 19.08
CA ILE A 297 -1.48 5.37 19.14
C ILE A 297 -1.41 5.88 20.58
N ASN A 298 -2.20 5.27 21.46
CA ASN A 298 -2.36 5.69 22.85
C ASN A 298 -1.48 4.90 23.82
N HIS A 299 -0.76 3.88 23.32
CA HIS A 299 0.11 2.96 24.09
C HIS A 299 -0.64 2.13 25.14
N ASP A 300 -1.86 1.66 24.82
CA ASP A 300 -2.63 0.78 25.68
C ASP A 300 -2.48 -0.72 25.33
N GLY A 301 -1.72 -1.03 24.30
CA GLY A 301 -1.46 -2.39 23.83
C GLY A 301 -2.52 -2.95 22.90
N LEU A 302 -3.47 -2.11 22.45
CA LEU A 302 -4.49 -2.46 21.46
C LEU A 302 -4.21 -1.78 20.12
N PRO A 303 -4.50 -2.43 19.00
CA PRO A 303 -4.42 -1.77 17.69
C PRO A 303 -5.56 -0.76 17.52
N ASP A 304 -5.20 0.49 17.22
CA ASP A 304 -6.14 1.55 16.83
C ASP A 304 -6.18 1.62 15.29
N ILE A 305 -7.37 1.88 14.71
CA ILE A 305 -7.56 2.13 13.27
C ILE A 305 -7.71 3.63 13.05
N ILE A 306 -6.94 4.16 12.08
CA ILE A 306 -6.92 5.58 11.72
C ILE A 306 -7.47 5.78 10.33
#